data_878909fa75a963688645578908918000
#
_entry.id   878909fa75a963688645578908918000
#
_cell.length_a   1.000
_cell.length_b   1.000
_cell.length_c   1.000
_cell.angle_alpha   90.00
_cell.angle_beta   90.00
_cell.angle_gamma   90.00
#
_symmetry.space_group_name_H-M   'P 1'
#
loop_
_entity.id
_entity.type
_entity.pdbx_description
1 polymer ?
#
loop_
_entity_poly.entity_id
_entity_poly.type
_entity_poly.pdbx_seq_one_letter_code
_entity_poly.pdbx_strand_id
1 'polypeptide(L)'
;TYFFVRLSLSLCTILLFGYIFVRLREQRMTEQWGKHMEVQVIESKELLETVEPFEIRHLLWGTERIPKTYGYIGFVKGEGFYLKLVCLEKNPLRIYKEDQDPVYKDSAVEAFFRFNFGDGSRQDIYLNFEMNANGAILAGYGKNKTERTPFEADMLQKLNCKAEVEEEQWNVSLMVPIEILECIYGELYLKEGTKFNCNFYKICETKENEHYASYEYVKSKNPNFHLPEYFAEAVITAGNKKKI
;
A
#
# COMPACT_ATOMS: atom_id res chain seq x y z
N THR A 1 -17.08 53.63 23.09
CA THR A 1 -17.98 52.44 23.05
C THR A 1 -17.97 51.73 21.70
N TYR A 2 -17.84 52.47 20.57
CA TYR A 2 -17.83 51.89 19.22
C TYR A 2 -16.52 51.10 18.86
N PHE A 3 -15.40 51.44 19.49
CA PHE A 3 -14.11 50.79 19.22
C PHE A 3 -14.03 49.37 19.81
N PHE A 4 -14.60 49.18 20.99
CA PHE A 4 -14.63 47.83 21.66
C PHE A 4 -15.57 46.86 20.96
N VAL A 5 -16.67 47.29 20.38
CA VAL A 5 -17.62 46.43 19.65
C VAL A 5 -17.00 45.91 18.35
N ARG A 6 -16.19 46.71 17.64
CA ARG A 6 -15.50 46.24 16.41
C ARG A 6 -14.37 45.23 16.68
N LEU A 7 -13.64 45.36 17.79
CA LEU A 7 -12.61 44.37 18.18
C LEU A 7 -13.23 43.02 18.56
N SER A 8 -14.35 43.03 19.30
CA SER A 8 -15.04 41.82 19.73
C SER A 8 -15.66 41.04 18.56
N LEU A 9 -16.21 41.74 17.56
CA LEU A 9 -16.72 41.11 16.33
C LEU A 9 -15.59 40.51 15.46
N SER A 10 -14.41 41.11 15.42
CA SER A 10 -13.24 40.59 14.69
C SER A 10 -12.68 39.30 15.35
N LEU A 11 -12.61 39.26 16.70
CA LEU A 11 -12.17 38.07 17.41
C LEU A 11 -13.18 36.91 17.26
N CYS A 12 -14.48 37.18 17.37
CA CYS A 12 -15.52 36.14 17.15
C CYS A 12 -15.46 35.59 15.72
N THR A 13 -15.20 36.41 14.71
CA THR A 13 -15.10 35.95 13.32
C THR A 13 -13.86 35.05 13.12
N ILE A 14 -12.71 35.44 13.70
CA ILE A 14 -11.47 34.66 13.63
C ILE A 14 -11.65 33.28 14.34
N LEU A 15 -12.27 33.27 15.51
CA LEU A 15 -12.56 32.03 16.25
C LEU A 15 -13.56 31.14 15.51
N LEU A 16 -14.57 31.73 14.87
CA LEU A 16 -15.56 31.01 14.06
C LEU A 16 -14.91 30.39 12.81
N PHE A 17 -14.06 31.14 12.11
CA PHE A 17 -13.29 30.60 10.97
C PHE A 17 -12.32 29.50 11.40
N GLY A 18 -11.63 29.67 12.53
CA GLY A 18 -10.77 28.64 13.10
C GLY A 18 -11.54 27.35 13.45
N TYR A 19 -12.70 27.49 14.08
CA TYR A 19 -13.57 26.37 14.44
C TYR A 19 -14.13 25.66 13.19
N ILE A 20 -14.59 26.42 12.19
CA ILE A 20 -15.07 25.87 10.92
C ILE A 20 -13.94 25.14 10.17
N PHE A 21 -12.72 25.69 10.17
CA PHE A 21 -11.57 25.08 9.51
C PHE A 21 -11.15 23.77 10.20
N VAL A 22 -11.17 23.74 11.55
CA VAL A 22 -10.91 22.51 12.32
C VAL A 22 -12.02 21.47 12.08
N ARG A 23 -13.28 21.86 12.08
CA ARG A 23 -14.43 20.97 11.80
C ARG A 23 -14.42 20.44 10.38
N LEU A 24 -14.10 21.26 9.38
CA LEU A 24 -13.95 20.82 7.99
C LEU A 24 -12.75 19.89 7.82
N ARG A 25 -11.68 20.10 8.57
CA ARG A 25 -10.52 19.20 8.59
C ARG A 25 -10.85 17.87 9.28
N GLU A 26 -11.57 17.91 10.39
CA GLU A 26 -12.08 16.71 11.08
C GLU A 26 -13.09 15.94 10.21
N GLN A 27 -14.03 16.63 9.52
CA GLN A 27 -14.94 16.00 8.58
C GLN A 27 -14.22 15.38 7.38
N ARG A 28 -13.25 16.06 6.79
CA ARG A 28 -12.39 15.46 5.75
C ARG A 28 -11.60 14.25 6.26
N MET A 29 -11.13 14.30 7.50
CA MET A 29 -10.45 13.15 8.10
C MET A 29 -11.44 11.99 8.38
N THR A 30 -12.65 12.26 8.87
CA THR A 30 -13.66 11.23 9.10
C THR A 30 -14.27 10.67 7.79
N GLU A 31 -14.41 11.47 6.75
CA GLU A 31 -14.79 11.01 5.41
C GLU A 31 -13.70 10.15 4.75
N GLN A 32 -12.45 10.35 5.11
CA GLN A 32 -11.31 9.54 4.63
C GLN A 32 -11.16 8.21 5.40
N TRP A 33 -11.74 8.08 6.60
CA TRP A 33 -11.72 6.88 7.44
C TRP A 33 -12.75 5.81 7.04
N GLY A 34 -13.56 6.06 6.02
CA GLY A 34 -14.55 5.12 5.48
C GLY A 34 -14.39 4.83 4.00
N LYS A 35 -13.34 5.33 3.36
CA LYS A 35 -13.09 5.06 1.95
C LYS A 35 -12.31 3.76 1.80
N HIS A 36 -12.98 2.76 1.22
CA HIS A 36 -12.31 1.56 0.70
C HIS A 36 -11.27 1.98 -0.34
N MET A 37 -10.16 1.24 -0.42
CA MET A 37 -9.23 1.40 -1.53
C MET A 37 -9.92 0.93 -2.81
N GLU A 38 -10.02 1.81 -3.79
CA GLU A 38 -10.55 1.48 -5.11
C GLU A 38 -9.43 0.94 -6.00
N VAL A 39 -9.59 -0.29 -6.46
CA VAL A 39 -8.70 -0.92 -7.43
C VAL A 39 -9.40 -0.98 -8.77
N GLN A 40 -9.07 -0.07 -9.66
CA GLN A 40 -9.75 0.07 -10.94
C GLN A 40 -9.40 -1.08 -11.88
N VAL A 41 -10.42 -1.55 -12.61
CA VAL A 41 -10.19 -2.39 -13.79
C VAL A 41 -9.53 -1.54 -14.86
N ILE A 42 -8.38 -1.98 -15.35
CA ILE A 42 -7.63 -1.36 -16.44
C ILE A 42 -7.56 -2.34 -17.62
N GLU A 43 -7.49 -1.83 -18.85
CA GLU A 43 -7.45 -2.67 -20.04
C GLU A 43 -6.10 -3.36 -20.23
N SER A 44 -5.02 -2.72 -19.75
CA SER A 44 -3.66 -3.28 -19.80
C SER A 44 -2.77 -2.61 -18.74
N LYS A 45 -1.60 -3.20 -18.49
CA LYS A 45 -0.61 -2.68 -17.52
C LYS A 45 -0.07 -1.29 -17.87
N GLU A 46 -0.05 -0.93 -19.16
CA GLU A 46 0.42 0.38 -19.64
C GLU A 46 -0.46 1.52 -19.14
N LEU A 47 -1.70 1.21 -18.73
CA LEU A 47 -2.64 2.17 -18.16
C LEU A 47 -2.53 2.28 -16.63
N LEU A 48 -1.63 1.53 -15.98
CA LEU A 48 -1.52 1.49 -14.53
C LEU A 48 -1.35 2.88 -13.91
N GLU A 49 -0.50 3.73 -14.47
CA GLU A 49 -0.25 5.06 -13.93
C GLU A 49 -1.36 6.09 -14.27
N THR A 50 -2.44 5.65 -14.92
CA THR A 50 -3.63 6.50 -15.13
C THR A 50 -4.66 6.39 -14.01
N VAL A 51 -4.52 5.42 -13.09
CA VAL A 51 -5.37 5.31 -11.90
C VAL A 51 -4.92 6.31 -10.83
N GLU A 52 -5.80 6.59 -9.87
CA GLU A 52 -5.45 7.46 -8.75
C GLU A 52 -4.37 6.81 -7.86
N PRO A 53 -3.24 7.48 -7.60
CA PRO A 53 -2.21 6.93 -6.73
C PRO A 53 -2.65 6.92 -5.26
N PHE A 54 -2.17 5.95 -4.51
CA PHE A 54 -2.26 5.94 -3.05
C PHE A 54 -0.91 6.33 -2.42
N GLU A 55 -0.90 6.85 -1.20
CA GLU A 55 0.31 7.30 -0.51
C GLU A 55 0.56 6.48 0.77
N ILE A 56 1.81 6.05 0.99
CA ILE A 56 2.28 5.44 2.23
C ILE A 56 2.72 6.57 3.16
N ARG A 57 1.91 6.91 4.18
CA ARG A 57 2.07 8.14 4.94
C ARG A 57 1.98 8.01 6.46
N HIS A 58 1.47 6.87 6.96
CA HIS A 58 1.36 6.66 8.40
C HIS A 58 2.72 6.24 8.96
N LEU A 59 3.42 7.19 9.61
CA LEU A 59 4.69 6.93 10.27
C LEU A 59 4.44 6.09 11.53
N LEU A 60 5.27 5.07 11.73
CA LEU A 60 5.09 4.07 12.78
C LEU A 60 6.35 3.93 13.65
N TRP A 61 6.16 3.51 14.89
CA TRP A 61 7.21 3.06 15.83
C TRP A 61 8.39 4.03 16.00
N GLY A 62 8.11 5.32 16.16
CA GLY A 62 9.12 6.34 16.36
C GLY A 62 9.79 6.87 15.09
N THR A 63 9.35 6.41 13.93
CA THR A 63 9.79 7.00 12.65
C THR A 63 9.33 8.45 12.56
N GLU A 64 10.26 9.37 12.34
CA GLU A 64 9.98 10.81 12.20
C GLU A 64 9.73 11.21 10.76
N ARG A 65 10.34 10.51 9.81
CA ARG A 65 10.22 10.78 8.36
C ARG A 65 10.55 9.54 7.54
N ILE A 66 10.00 9.49 6.34
CA ILE A 66 10.36 8.56 5.28
C ILE A 66 10.56 9.34 3.98
N PRO A 67 11.27 8.79 2.98
CA PRO A 67 11.17 9.26 1.61
C PRO A 67 9.70 9.24 1.15
N LYS A 68 9.25 10.26 0.42
CA LYS A 68 7.87 10.24 -0.10
C LYS A 68 7.66 8.98 -0.93
N THR A 69 6.70 8.17 -0.52
CA THR A 69 6.42 6.86 -1.12
C THR A 69 4.94 6.77 -1.48
N TYR A 70 4.65 6.39 -2.71
CA TYR A 70 3.30 6.24 -3.22
C TYR A 70 3.24 5.08 -4.22
N GLY A 71 2.04 4.67 -4.60
CA GLY A 71 1.88 3.57 -5.53
C GLY A 71 0.61 3.65 -6.36
N TYR A 72 0.58 2.80 -7.37
CA TYR A 72 -0.57 2.56 -8.25
C TYR A 72 -0.91 1.08 -8.19
N ILE A 73 -2.20 0.77 -8.14
CA ILE A 73 -2.69 -0.60 -8.22
C ILE A 73 -3.88 -0.65 -9.17
N GLY A 74 -3.84 -1.61 -10.10
CA GLY A 74 -4.90 -1.85 -11.07
C GLY A 74 -5.14 -3.34 -11.27
N PHE A 75 -6.35 -3.68 -11.72
CA PHE A 75 -6.73 -5.06 -12.01
C PHE A 75 -6.95 -5.22 -13.52
N VAL A 76 -6.20 -6.14 -14.15
CA VAL A 76 -6.41 -6.55 -15.54
C VAL A 76 -7.20 -7.84 -15.54
N LYS A 77 -8.37 -7.81 -16.16
CA LYS A 77 -9.30 -8.95 -16.18
C LYS A 77 -8.67 -10.15 -16.90
N GLY A 78 -8.67 -11.29 -16.21
CA GLY A 78 -8.08 -12.53 -16.72
C GLY A 78 -6.57 -12.66 -16.51
N GLU A 79 -5.90 -11.60 -16.04
CA GLU A 79 -4.46 -11.63 -15.75
C GLU A 79 -4.17 -11.56 -14.26
N GLY A 80 -4.57 -10.49 -13.58
CA GLY A 80 -4.31 -10.28 -12.16
C GLY A 80 -4.15 -8.82 -11.77
N PHE A 81 -3.45 -8.58 -10.66
CA PHE A 81 -3.19 -7.26 -10.14
C PHE A 81 -1.81 -6.77 -10.60
N TYR A 82 -1.77 -5.54 -11.11
CA TYR A 82 -0.55 -4.82 -11.41
C TYR A 82 -0.32 -3.75 -10.35
N LEU A 83 0.89 -3.70 -9.83
CA LEU A 83 1.31 -2.77 -8.79
C LEU A 83 2.59 -2.07 -9.23
N LYS A 84 2.68 -0.76 -8.98
CA LYS A 84 3.92 0.00 -9.05
C LYS A 84 4.05 0.83 -7.79
N LEU A 85 5.16 0.69 -7.07
CA LEU A 85 5.50 1.50 -5.90
C LEU A 85 6.67 2.41 -6.25
N VAL A 86 6.55 3.69 -5.96
CA VAL A 86 7.53 4.74 -6.27
C VAL A 86 8.01 5.37 -4.98
N CYS A 87 9.31 5.50 -4.82
CA CYS A 87 9.95 6.10 -3.66
C CYS A 87 10.85 7.26 -4.12
N LEU A 88 10.56 8.50 -3.68
CA LEU A 88 11.38 9.66 -3.96
C LEU A 88 12.59 9.67 -3.02
N GLU A 89 13.55 8.81 -3.32
CA GLU A 89 14.74 8.55 -2.51
C GLU A 89 15.96 8.46 -3.41
N LYS A 90 16.91 9.32 -3.12
CA LYS A 90 18.21 9.34 -3.77
C LYS A 90 19.14 8.31 -3.12
N ASN A 91 19.84 7.51 -3.93
CA ASN A 91 20.77 6.49 -3.46
C ASN A 91 20.18 5.54 -2.40
N PRO A 92 19.10 4.80 -2.70
CA PRO A 92 18.50 3.88 -1.74
C PRO A 92 19.50 2.83 -1.27
N LEU A 93 19.45 2.47 0.01
CA LEU A 93 20.20 1.32 0.52
C LEU A 93 19.69 0.06 -0.20
N ARG A 94 20.58 -0.69 -0.87
CA ARG A 94 20.23 -1.87 -1.68
C ARG A 94 21.38 -2.87 -1.74
N ILE A 95 21.56 -3.61 -0.66
CA ILE A 95 22.65 -4.60 -0.48
C ILE A 95 22.23 -5.96 -1.05
N TYR A 96 21.00 -6.36 -0.76
CA TYR A 96 20.47 -7.67 -1.12
C TYR A 96 20.07 -7.71 -2.60
N LYS A 97 20.44 -8.81 -3.30
CA LYS A 97 20.26 -8.92 -4.75
C LYS A 97 19.52 -10.16 -5.21
N GLU A 98 19.46 -11.16 -4.35
CA GLU A 98 18.83 -12.42 -4.67
C GLU A 98 17.40 -12.44 -4.13
N ASP A 99 16.51 -13.13 -4.84
CA ASP A 99 15.17 -13.39 -4.35
C ASP A 99 15.20 -14.20 -3.06
N GLN A 100 14.24 -13.95 -2.17
CA GLN A 100 14.14 -14.51 -0.82
C GLN A 100 15.23 -14.04 0.15
N ASP A 101 16.11 -13.12 -0.24
CA ASP A 101 17.00 -12.40 0.68
C ASP A 101 16.19 -11.52 1.65
N PRO A 102 16.74 -11.13 2.80
CA PRO A 102 16.09 -10.25 3.78
C PRO A 102 16.06 -8.79 3.30
N VAL A 103 15.35 -8.52 2.21
CA VAL A 103 15.29 -7.21 1.54
C VAL A 103 14.70 -6.09 2.40
N TYR A 104 13.94 -6.42 3.46
CA TYR A 104 13.42 -5.48 4.46
C TYR A 104 14.52 -4.75 5.27
N LYS A 105 15.75 -5.24 5.23
CA LYS A 105 16.91 -4.55 5.80
C LYS A 105 17.45 -3.43 4.91
N ASP A 106 17.16 -3.50 3.62
CA ASP A 106 17.42 -2.43 2.68
C ASP A 106 16.34 -1.35 2.74
N SER A 107 16.46 -0.30 1.92
CA SER A 107 15.34 0.57 1.61
C SER A 107 14.36 -0.22 0.75
N ALA A 108 13.27 -0.68 1.37
CA ALA A 108 12.31 -1.56 0.74
C ALA A 108 10.88 -1.01 0.80
N VAL A 109 10.05 -1.50 -0.09
CA VAL A 109 8.59 -1.31 -0.10
C VAL A 109 7.91 -2.66 -0.07
N GLU A 110 6.74 -2.73 0.56
CA GLU A 110 6.03 -3.99 0.71
C GLU A 110 4.57 -3.85 0.31
N ALA A 111 3.99 -4.96 -0.17
CA ALA A 111 2.59 -5.10 -0.49
C ALA A 111 2.04 -6.40 0.09
N PHE A 112 1.04 -6.30 0.95
CA PHE A 112 0.40 -7.45 1.58
C PHE A 112 -1.06 -7.53 1.15
N PHE A 113 -1.51 -8.75 0.82
CA PHE A 113 -2.87 -9.01 0.33
C PHE A 113 -3.50 -10.17 1.08
N ARG A 114 -4.79 -10.03 1.42
CA ARG A 114 -5.61 -11.10 1.96
C ARG A 114 -6.92 -11.17 1.20
N PHE A 115 -7.19 -12.31 0.62
CA PHE A 115 -8.42 -12.57 -0.10
C PHE A 115 -9.33 -13.45 0.75
N ASN A 116 -10.59 -13.04 0.90
CA ASN A 116 -11.60 -13.76 1.68
C ASN A 116 -12.55 -14.47 0.72
N PHE A 117 -12.06 -15.54 0.09
CA PHE A 117 -12.82 -16.29 -0.92
C PHE A 117 -13.05 -17.76 -0.55
N GLY A 118 -14.00 -18.38 -1.26
CA GLY A 118 -14.25 -19.80 -1.19
C GLY A 118 -15.04 -20.25 0.03
N ASP A 119 -14.78 -21.47 0.48
CA ASP A 119 -15.46 -22.14 1.59
C ASP A 119 -15.06 -21.63 2.98
N GLY A 120 -14.23 -20.61 3.05
CA GLY A 120 -13.71 -20.05 4.30
C GLY A 120 -12.49 -20.77 4.87
N SER A 121 -12.05 -21.89 4.31
CA SER A 121 -10.94 -22.68 4.85
C SER A 121 -9.58 -22.00 4.79
N ARG A 122 -9.43 -21.00 3.92
CA ARG A 122 -8.17 -20.26 3.66
C ARG A 122 -8.28 -18.75 3.91
N GLN A 123 -9.32 -18.30 4.59
CA GLN A 123 -9.57 -16.87 4.88
C GLN A 123 -8.48 -16.21 5.73
N ASP A 124 -7.76 -16.99 6.54
CA ASP A 124 -6.69 -16.48 7.39
C ASP A 124 -5.36 -16.31 6.66
N ILE A 125 -5.26 -16.82 5.42
CA ILE A 125 -4.02 -16.74 4.65
C ILE A 125 -3.91 -15.35 4.03
N TYR A 126 -2.73 -14.75 4.14
CA TYR A 126 -2.35 -13.54 3.40
C TYR A 126 -1.00 -13.75 2.71
N LEU A 127 -0.78 -12.99 1.64
CA LEU A 127 0.47 -12.93 0.89
C LEU A 127 1.26 -11.71 1.32
N ASN A 128 2.59 -11.82 1.35
CA ASN A 128 3.51 -10.69 1.44
C ASN A 128 4.45 -10.68 0.26
N PHE A 129 4.73 -9.48 -0.23
CA PHE A 129 5.71 -9.17 -1.25
C PHE A 129 6.54 -8.01 -0.73
N GLU A 130 7.81 -8.25 -0.43
CA GLU A 130 8.77 -7.28 0.08
C GLU A 130 9.83 -7.08 -1.00
N MET A 131 10.09 -5.87 -1.43
CA MET A 131 10.89 -5.58 -2.62
C MET A 131 11.82 -4.41 -2.38
N ASN A 132 13.08 -4.51 -2.82
CA ASN A 132 14.06 -3.44 -2.74
C ASN A 132 14.35 -2.81 -4.11
N ALA A 133 15.21 -1.79 -4.12
CA ALA A 133 15.61 -1.06 -5.32
C ALA A 133 16.55 -1.86 -6.26
N ASN A 134 16.93 -3.09 -5.93
CA ASN A 134 17.56 -4.03 -6.87
C ASN A 134 16.54 -4.88 -7.65
N GLY A 135 15.26 -4.86 -7.25
CA GLY A 135 14.24 -5.75 -7.78
C GLY A 135 14.26 -7.14 -7.16
N ALA A 136 15.09 -7.37 -6.13
CA ALA A 136 15.03 -8.58 -5.33
C ALA A 136 13.75 -8.59 -4.52
N ILE A 137 13.09 -9.75 -4.44
CA ILE A 137 11.81 -9.94 -3.78
C ILE A 137 11.86 -11.06 -2.74
N LEU A 138 11.35 -10.77 -1.54
CA LEU A 138 11.02 -11.77 -0.54
C LEU A 138 9.51 -11.91 -0.52
N ALA A 139 9.02 -13.09 -0.91
CA ALA A 139 7.61 -13.36 -1.02
C ALA A 139 7.21 -14.67 -0.36
N GLY A 140 6.00 -14.69 0.22
CA GLY A 140 5.45 -15.86 0.85
C GLY A 140 3.97 -15.69 1.18
N TYR A 141 3.37 -16.75 1.68
CA TYR A 141 1.98 -16.74 2.16
C TYR A 141 1.84 -17.54 3.45
N GLY A 142 0.87 -17.24 4.25
CA GLY A 142 0.61 -17.94 5.51
C GLY A 142 -0.36 -17.17 6.40
N LYS A 143 -0.58 -17.69 7.62
CA LYS A 143 -1.56 -17.13 8.56
C LYS A 143 -0.98 -16.04 9.47
N ASN A 144 0.32 -16.09 9.74
CA ASN A 144 1.02 -15.18 10.64
C ASN A 144 2.50 -15.03 10.24
N LYS A 145 3.28 -14.27 11.00
CA LYS A 145 4.70 -14.00 10.70
C LYS A 145 5.58 -15.26 10.70
N THR A 146 5.26 -16.28 11.49
CA THR A 146 6.11 -17.46 11.71
C THR A 146 5.69 -18.70 10.91
N GLU A 147 4.40 -18.82 10.59
CA GLU A 147 3.83 -19.93 9.82
C GLU A 147 3.67 -19.50 8.36
N ARG A 148 4.79 -19.46 7.64
CA ARG A 148 4.82 -18.97 6.25
C ARG A 148 5.43 -20.01 5.33
N THR A 149 4.84 -20.09 4.15
CA THR A 149 5.38 -20.84 3.01
C THR A 149 6.02 -19.83 2.07
N PRO A 150 7.34 -19.92 1.82
CA PRO A 150 7.98 -19.07 0.83
C PRO A 150 7.48 -19.40 -0.58
N PHE A 151 7.54 -18.43 -1.48
CA PHE A 151 7.27 -18.68 -2.89
C PHE A 151 8.43 -19.45 -3.52
N GLU A 152 8.10 -20.49 -4.27
CA GLU A 152 9.05 -21.22 -5.08
C GLU A 152 9.51 -20.40 -6.29
N ALA A 153 10.63 -20.79 -6.89
CA ALA A 153 11.27 -20.01 -7.96
C ALA A 153 10.36 -19.76 -9.18
N ASP A 154 9.51 -20.70 -9.54
CA ASP A 154 8.55 -20.55 -10.64
C ASP A 154 7.44 -19.54 -10.32
N MET A 155 7.00 -19.48 -9.06
CA MET A 155 6.05 -18.49 -8.60
C MET A 155 6.69 -17.09 -8.59
N LEU A 156 7.93 -16.96 -8.10
CA LEU A 156 8.67 -15.69 -8.10
C LEU A 156 8.86 -15.15 -9.52
N GLN A 157 9.21 -16.02 -10.48
CA GLN A 157 9.34 -15.63 -11.87
C GLN A 157 8.03 -15.07 -12.45
N LYS A 158 6.88 -15.65 -12.12
CA LYS A 158 5.56 -15.19 -12.57
C LYS A 158 5.18 -13.82 -12.03
N LEU A 159 5.69 -13.42 -10.86
CA LEU A 159 5.46 -12.10 -10.29
C LEU A 159 6.09 -10.98 -11.13
N ASN A 160 7.07 -11.29 -11.98
CA ASN A 160 7.76 -10.35 -12.87
C ASN A 160 8.19 -9.06 -12.14
N CYS A 161 8.73 -9.22 -10.90
CA CYS A 161 9.22 -8.11 -10.09
C CYS A 161 10.39 -7.41 -10.80
N LYS A 162 10.30 -6.09 -10.99
CA LYS A 162 11.33 -5.28 -11.63
C LYS A 162 11.47 -3.96 -10.93
N ALA A 163 12.72 -3.54 -10.68
CA ALA A 163 13.02 -2.22 -10.15
C ALA A 163 13.76 -1.36 -11.19
N GLU A 164 13.52 -0.06 -11.11
CA GLU A 164 14.23 0.96 -11.86
C GLU A 164 14.74 2.01 -10.86
N VAL A 165 16.01 2.41 -11.00
CA VAL A 165 16.63 3.42 -10.15
C VAL A 165 17.05 4.60 -11.00
N GLU A 166 16.53 5.76 -10.67
CA GLU A 166 16.83 7.06 -11.27
C GLU A 166 17.65 7.93 -10.30
N GLU A 167 17.99 9.15 -10.70
CA GLU A 167 18.81 10.03 -9.86
C GLU A 167 18.13 10.42 -8.54
N GLU A 168 16.82 10.75 -8.57
CA GLU A 168 16.09 11.28 -7.42
C GLU A 168 15.01 10.32 -6.87
N GLN A 169 14.81 9.17 -7.53
CA GLN A 169 13.78 8.21 -7.18
C GLN A 169 14.15 6.79 -7.60
N TRP A 170 13.42 5.84 -7.05
CA TRP A 170 13.37 4.48 -7.57
C TRP A 170 11.93 3.97 -7.56
N ASN A 171 11.68 2.97 -8.37
CA ASN A 171 10.38 2.31 -8.37
C ASN A 171 10.54 0.80 -8.50
N VAL A 172 9.50 0.08 -8.08
CA VAL A 172 9.38 -1.35 -8.31
C VAL A 172 8.00 -1.67 -8.85
N SER A 173 7.96 -2.53 -9.87
CA SER A 173 6.74 -3.06 -10.47
C SER A 173 6.57 -4.52 -10.12
N LEU A 174 5.35 -4.92 -9.82
CA LEU A 174 4.97 -6.28 -9.47
C LEU A 174 3.68 -6.66 -10.20
N MET A 175 3.58 -7.88 -10.67
CA MET A 175 2.36 -8.49 -11.18
C MET A 175 1.97 -9.64 -10.25
N VAL A 176 0.74 -9.67 -9.76
CA VAL A 176 0.20 -10.78 -8.97
C VAL A 176 -0.81 -11.53 -9.82
N PRO A 177 -0.43 -12.64 -10.48
CA PRO A 177 -1.30 -13.38 -11.37
C PRO A 177 -2.48 -14.03 -10.65
N ILE A 178 -3.63 -14.10 -11.31
CA ILE A 178 -4.78 -14.88 -10.82
C ILE A 178 -4.36 -16.33 -10.57
N GLU A 179 -3.55 -16.91 -11.43
CA GLU A 179 -3.02 -18.27 -11.30
C GLU A 179 -2.32 -18.52 -9.96
N ILE A 180 -1.50 -17.59 -9.49
CA ILE A 180 -0.85 -17.68 -8.15
C ILE A 180 -1.89 -17.62 -7.05
N LEU A 181 -2.86 -16.72 -7.17
CA LEU A 181 -3.94 -16.61 -6.20
C LEU A 181 -4.77 -17.90 -6.14
N GLU A 182 -5.07 -18.51 -7.30
CA GLU A 182 -5.82 -19.75 -7.38
C GLU A 182 -5.04 -20.96 -6.82
N CYS A 183 -3.72 -21.00 -6.98
CA CYS A 183 -2.88 -22.00 -6.32
C CYS A 183 -2.99 -21.93 -4.79
N ILE A 184 -3.14 -20.73 -4.23
CA ILE A 184 -3.16 -20.51 -2.78
C ILE A 184 -4.58 -20.62 -2.22
N TYR A 185 -5.57 -20.01 -2.87
CA TYR A 185 -6.94 -19.87 -2.35
C TYR A 185 -7.95 -20.84 -2.98
N GLY A 186 -7.60 -21.51 -4.07
CA GLY A 186 -8.52 -22.25 -4.92
C GLY A 186 -9.14 -21.36 -6.00
N GLU A 187 -10.13 -21.87 -6.72
CA GLU A 187 -10.78 -21.17 -7.84
C GLU A 187 -11.33 -19.80 -7.41
N LEU A 188 -11.00 -18.75 -8.17
CA LEU A 188 -11.34 -17.38 -7.89
C LEU A 188 -12.10 -16.71 -9.05
N TYR A 189 -13.19 -16.05 -8.71
CA TYR A 189 -13.97 -15.24 -9.66
C TYR A 189 -13.78 -13.75 -9.37
N LEU A 190 -12.62 -13.21 -9.76
CA LEU A 190 -12.31 -11.81 -9.57
C LEU A 190 -13.02 -10.94 -10.60
N LYS A 191 -13.84 -10.02 -10.12
CA LYS A 191 -14.63 -9.11 -10.94
C LYS A 191 -14.89 -7.80 -10.21
N GLU A 192 -15.47 -6.84 -10.92
CA GLU A 192 -16.01 -5.62 -10.32
C GLU A 192 -16.95 -5.94 -9.14
N GLY A 193 -16.77 -5.22 -8.04
CA GLY A 193 -17.44 -5.45 -6.76
C GLY A 193 -16.75 -6.50 -5.86
N THR A 194 -15.72 -7.22 -6.33
CA THR A 194 -14.95 -8.13 -5.48
C THR A 194 -14.18 -7.34 -4.44
N LYS A 195 -14.31 -7.74 -3.17
CA LYS A 195 -13.63 -7.15 -2.02
C LYS A 195 -12.49 -8.04 -1.56
N PHE A 196 -11.42 -7.41 -1.11
CA PHE A 196 -10.25 -8.06 -0.48
C PHE A 196 -9.62 -7.09 0.53
N ASN A 197 -8.58 -7.52 1.23
CA ASN A 197 -7.84 -6.63 2.14
C ASN A 197 -6.40 -6.49 1.69
N CYS A 198 -5.82 -5.30 1.85
CA CYS A 198 -4.42 -5.06 1.55
C CYS A 198 -3.83 -3.95 2.44
N ASN A 199 -2.52 -3.96 2.55
CA ASN A 199 -1.78 -2.83 3.09
C ASN A 199 -0.43 -2.71 2.36
N PHE A 200 0.15 -1.52 2.37
CA PHE A 200 1.41 -1.22 1.71
C PHE A 200 2.34 -0.54 2.70
N TYR A 201 3.64 -0.81 2.59
CA TYR A 201 4.60 -0.37 3.59
C TYR A 201 5.86 0.18 2.96
N LYS A 202 6.51 1.09 3.68
CA LYS A 202 7.88 1.54 3.47
C LYS A 202 8.69 1.15 4.68
N ILE A 203 9.83 0.49 4.46
CA ILE A 203 10.65 -0.06 5.53
C ILE A 203 12.15 0.08 5.23
N CYS A 204 12.94 0.15 6.28
CA CYS A 204 14.35 -0.15 6.33
C CYS A 204 14.69 -0.57 7.76
N GLU A 205 15.17 -1.79 7.96
CA GLU A 205 15.56 -2.29 9.30
C GLU A 205 17.06 -2.13 9.60
N THR A 206 17.83 -1.47 8.73
CA THR A 206 19.22 -1.12 9.03
C THR A 206 19.25 0.07 9.97
N LYS A 207 19.93 -0.07 11.10
CA LYS A 207 19.94 0.85 12.25
C LYS A 207 20.13 2.32 11.89
N GLU A 208 21.05 2.61 10.96
CA GLU A 208 21.37 3.97 10.53
C GLU A 208 20.26 4.63 9.70
N ASN A 209 19.38 3.83 9.10
CA ASN A 209 18.32 4.26 8.22
C ASN A 209 16.95 3.72 8.66
N GLU A 210 16.83 3.23 9.89
CA GLU A 210 15.63 2.55 10.38
C GLU A 210 14.41 3.44 10.26
N HIS A 211 13.41 2.95 9.54
CA HIS A 211 12.13 3.63 9.41
C HIS A 211 11.02 2.66 8.99
N TYR A 212 9.79 3.02 9.39
CA TYR A 212 8.58 2.24 9.14
C TYR A 212 7.40 3.16 8.83
N ALA A 213 6.69 2.88 7.75
CA ALA A 213 5.43 3.55 7.45
C ALA A 213 4.46 2.62 6.73
N SER A 214 3.18 2.94 6.77
CA SER A 214 2.11 2.18 6.14
C SER A 214 1.11 3.07 5.39
N TYR A 215 0.38 2.46 4.45
CA TYR A 215 -0.78 3.05 3.80
C TYR A 215 -1.96 3.16 4.79
N GLU A 216 -2.38 2.05 5.40
CA GLU A 216 -3.35 2.03 6.49
C GLU A 216 -2.63 1.86 7.83
N TYR A 217 -3.09 2.58 8.86
CA TYR A 217 -2.40 2.66 10.14
C TYR A 217 -2.35 1.32 10.89
N VAL A 218 -1.16 0.92 11.33
CA VAL A 218 -0.93 -0.31 12.12
C VAL A 218 -0.82 0.02 13.61
N LYS A 219 -1.81 -0.41 14.38
CA LYS A 219 -1.86 -0.19 15.83
C LYS A 219 -1.14 -1.31 16.57
N SER A 220 0.19 -1.33 16.52
CA SER A 220 1.04 -2.26 17.27
C SER A 220 2.07 -1.53 18.10
N LYS A 221 2.47 -2.12 19.24
CA LYS A 221 3.53 -1.57 20.11
C LYS A 221 4.92 -1.78 19.54
N ASN A 222 5.13 -2.88 18.83
CA ASN A 222 6.42 -3.26 18.28
C ASN A 222 6.34 -3.34 16.75
N PRO A 223 7.45 -3.09 16.02
CA PRO A 223 7.49 -3.24 14.57
C PRO A 223 7.02 -4.63 14.12
N ASN A 224 5.90 -4.65 13.42
CA ASN A 224 5.33 -5.85 12.84
C ASN A 224 4.24 -5.49 11.82
N PHE A 225 4.48 -5.76 10.54
CA PHE A 225 3.50 -5.57 9.47
C PHE A 225 2.61 -6.80 9.22
N HIS A 226 3.00 -7.97 9.75
CA HIS A 226 2.26 -9.22 9.60
C HIS A 226 1.02 -9.29 10.51
N LEU A 227 0.18 -8.27 10.43
CA LEU A 227 -1.04 -8.07 11.23
C LEU A 227 -2.22 -7.79 10.29
N PRO A 228 -2.82 -8.84 9.71
CA PRO A 228 -3.87 -8.69 8.69
C PRO A 228 -5.15 -8.03 9.17
N GLU A 229 -5.34 -7.89 10.49
CA GLU A 229 -6.44 -7.11 11.08
C GLU A 229 -6.34 -5.60 10.84
N TYR A 230 -5.18 -5.11 10.42
CA TYR A 230 -4.94 -3.70 10.04
C TYR A 230 -4.83 -3.50 8.52
N PHE A 231 -5.23 -4.47 7.73
CA PHE A 231 -5.30 -4.28 6.28
C PHE A 231 -6.57 -3.52 5.92
N ALA A 232 -6.43 -2.51 5.06
CA ALA A 232 -7.57 -1.78 4.51
C ALA A 232 -8.46 -2.69 3.68
N GLU A 233 -9.77 -2.45 3.69
CA GLU A 233 -10.66 -3.06 2.70
C GLU A 233 -10.40 -2.41 1.34
N ALA A 234 -10.26 -3.24 0.31
CA ALA A 234 -10.15 -2.84 -1.08
C ALA A 234 -11.28 -3.44 -1.91
N VAL A 235 -11.68 -2.75 -2.96
CA VAL A 235 -12.72 -3.21 -3.88
C VAL A 235 -12.29 -3.02 -5.33
N ILE A 236 -12.51 -4.02 -6.17
CA ILE A 236 -12.32 -3.90 -7.61
C ILE A 236 -13.46 -3.05 -8.17
N THR A 237 -13.13 -1.91 -8.78
CA THR A 237 -14.12 -0.98 -9.36
C THR A 237 -14.02 -0.93 -10.88
N ALA A 238 -15.11 -0.49 -11.53
CA ALA A 238 -15.07 -0.22 -12.96
C ALA A 238 -13.97 0.78 -13.31
N GLY A 239 -13.26 0.54 -14.39
CA GLY A 239 -12.33 1.51 -14.94
C GLY A 239 -13.05 2.82 -15.28
N ASN A 240 -12.41 3.95 -15.06
CA ASN A 240 -12.93 5.24 -15.49
C ASN A 240 -13.10 5.23 -17.02
N LYS A 241 -14.34 5.13 -17.49
CA LYS A 241 -14.65 5.42 -18.90
C LYS A 241 -14.29 6.89 -19.12
N LYS A 242 -13.11 7.19 -19.64
CA LYS A 242 -12.84 8.53 -20.16
C LYS A 242 -13.98 8.83 -21.14
N LYS A 243 -14.81 9.83 -20.83
CA LYS A 243 -15.67 10.44 -21.85
C LYS A 243 -14.73 10.98 -22.92
N ILE A 244 -14.72 10.31 -24.05
CA ILE A 244 -14.10 10.77 -25.29
C ILE A 244 -14.86 12.00 -25.76
#